data_4c65b885846643baa209c3acaab7d4f3
#
_entry.id   4c65b885846643baa209c3acaab7d4f3
#
_cell.length_a   1.000
_cell.length_b   1.000
_cell.length_c   1.000
_cell.angle_alpha   90.00
_cell.angle_beta   90.00
_cell.angle_gamma   90.00
#
_symmetry.space_group_name_H-M   'P 1'
#
loop_
_entity.id
_entity.type
_entity.pdbx_description
1 polymer ?
#
loop_
_entity_poly.entity_id
_entity_poly.type
_entity_poly.pdbx_seq_one_letter_code
_entity_poly.pdbx_strand_id
1 'polypeptide(L)'
;MRKERDAMNIHSCHRSKPAVLVQLVLILSWLTHIQMTDTYFYVCALIACGGIFCTCENYRHNLPRSRGTWIRVLLFSAVFSLSSILGNYSLFEPFTSLTNLFRMALSFLGGLSLGGNVLAYLLWVFPGLQAAEEKRNHPGRVFALSFGVIVLIDLVYLLLVEWPGVLTRDSMDQIRQIITGKYSNANPYWHTVTVGIFVKLGLLVTGDLHWGVALFSIFQILYLAGCFSYAVMTLYQKGAPRWCLWAVWAGYALIPYQIVYSVTVWKDILFSGASLLLTVALYRLLYPVEKEEKRDWILFVLGGAGLCLWRTNGLLVIAMLLMALALAGRKNKKLAAVLAVILVIGLVLCGPVLSLMGIRGAGLAETLSIPLQQVARVCYDGAAIAREDLELIRTVAEPEEFAGVYQSYLSDPVKGLLRRSAGYEQLKADPLPYLKLWLRMGLRHPISYLKAWIDQTKGYWNAGYSYWITAEGIYENEFGLVSRPGNIVGTVFDKLMRYAELMPLMHPLFSIGLYTWLTGICCFVNRQRRRPEWLLSLPWLVILFGLLIGTPVYAEFRYAYPVMLA
;
A
#
# COMPACT_ATOMS: atom_id res chain seq x y z
N MET A 1 -49.34 7.72 5.00
CA MET A 1 -47.92 8.09 4.84
C MET A 1 -47.09 7.10 4.02
N ARG A 2 -47.15 5.76 4.21
CA ARG A 2 -46.37 4.80 3.37
C ARG A 2 -46.97 4.67 1.94
N LYS A 3 -48.31 4.62 1.80
CA LYS A 3 -49.02 4.56 0.49
C LYS A 3 -48.90 5.84 -0.34
N GLU A 4 -48.81 7.01 0.27
CA GLU A 4 -48.59 8.28 -0.46
C GLU A 4 -47.15 8.46 -0.95
N ARG A 5 -46.14 7.89 -0.21
CA ARG A 5 -44.76 7.83 -0.70
C ARG A 5 -44.63 6.92 -1.93
N ASP A 6 -45.35 5.79 -1.96
CA ASP A 6 -45.29 4.85 -3.07
C ASP A 6 -45.97 5.40 -4.34
N ALA A 7 -47.04 6.17 -4.20
CA ALA A 7 -47.71 6.81 -5.34
C ALA A 7 -46.91 7.98 -5.94
N MET A 8 -46.18 8.75 -5.12
CA MET A 8 -45.31 9.84 -5.58
C MET A 8 -44.05 9.31 -6.29
N ASN A 9 -43.62 8.09 -5.96
CA ASN A 9 -42.44 7.44 -6.56
C ASN A 9 -42.69 6.92 -7.98
N ILE A 10 -43.96 6.55 -8.35
CA ILE A 10 -44.25 5.97 -9.67
C ILE A 10 -44.19 7.04 -10.77
N HIS A 11 -44.58 8.29 -10.49
CA HIS A 11 -44.54 9.38 -11.49
C HIS A 11 -43.14 10.00 -11.69
N SER A 12 -42.27 9.97 -10.67
CA SER A 12 -40.88 10.43 -10.80
C SER A 12 -39.98 9.41 -11.53
N CYS A 13 -40.32 8.12 -11.46
CA CYS A 13 -39.61 7.02 -12.07
C CYS A 13 -39.56 7.08 -13.62
N HIS A 14 -40.59 7.60 -14.28
CA HIS A 14 -40.62 7.69 -15.75
C HIS A 14 -39.77 8.82 -16.35
N ARG A 15 -39.53 9.92 -15.61
CA ARG A 15 -38.79 11.09 -16.13
C ARG A 15 -37.26 10.95 -16.09
N SER A 16 -36.72 10.02 -15.35
CA SER A 16 -35.27 9.91 -15.11
C SER A 16 -34.59 8.74 -15.85
N LYS A 17 -35.33 7.87 -16.54
CA LYS A 17 -34.76 6.76 -17.32
C LYS A 17 -33.67 7.17 -18.32
N PRO A 18 -33.85 8.26 -19.11
CA PRO A 18 -32.81 8.71 -20.03
C PRO A 18 -31.51 9.13 -19.32
N ALA A 19 -31.62 9.77 -18.15
CA ALA A 19 -30.43 10.19 -17.37
C ALA A 19 -29.66 8.99 -16.82
N VAL A 20 -30.36 7.93 -16.40
CA VAL A 20 -29.71 6.67 -15.98
C VAL A 20 -28.98 6.03 -17.16
N LEU A 21 -29.65 5.92 -18.31
CA LEU A 21 -29.02 5.35 -19.50
C LEU A 21 -27.75 6.10 -19.91
N VAL A 22 -27.78 7.43 -19.89
CA VAL A 22 -26.60 8.25 -20.16
C VAL A 22 -25.46 7.92 -19.19
N GLN A 23 -25.74 7.80 -17.88
CA GLN A 23 -24.72 7.44 -16.89
C GLN A 23 -24.15 6.04 -17.12
N LEU A 24 -24.98 5.05 -17.47
CA LEU A 24 -24.54 3.70 -17.80
C LEU A 24 -23.63 3.69 -19.03
N VAL A 25 -23.99 4.42 -20.09
CA VAL A 25 -23.18 4.57 -21.30
C VAL A 25 -21.83 5.23 -20.97
N LEU A 26 -21.83 6.26 -20.13
CA LEU A 26 -20.59 6.91 -19.69
C LEU A 26 -19.68 5.96 -18.89
N ILE A 27 -20.24 5.15 -17.98
CA ILE A 27 -19.46 4.14 -17.22
C ILE A 27 -18.87 3.10 -18.16
N LEU A 28 -19.62 2.62 -19.14
CA LEU A 28 -19.13 1.69 -20.15
C LEU A 28 -18.04 2.33 -21.03
N SER A 29 -18.22 3.61 -21.40
CA SER A 29 -17.19 4.37 -22.12
C SER A 29 -15.90 4.52 -21.32
N TRP A 30 -16.00 4.75 -19.99
CA TRP A 30 -14.82 4.73 -19.14
C TRP A 30 -14.09 3.38 -19.20
N LEU A 31 -14.82 2.27 -19.08
CA LEU A 31 -14.22 0.93 -19.14
C LEU A 31 -13.51 0.68 -20.48
N THR A 32 -14.14 1.02 -21.61
CA THR A 32 -13.57 0.75 -22.95
C THR A 32 -12.38 1.63 -23.30
N HIS A 33 -12.28 2.84 -22.75
CA HIS A 33 -11.19 3.77 -23.08
C HIS A 33 -9.99 3.69 -22.13
N ILE A 34 -10.17 3.15 -20.92
CA ILE A 34 -9.08 3.13 -19.92
C ILE A 34 -8.32 1.82 -19.93
N GLN A 35 -8.92 0.72 -20.39
CA GLN A 35 -8.28 -0.57 -20.23
C GLN A 35 -8.39 -1.45 -21.46
N MET A 36 -7.27 -1.64 -22.13
CA MET A 36 -7.16 -2.48 -23.32
C MET A 36 -6.28 -3.72 -23.15
N THR A 37 -5.66 -3.93 -21.98
CA THR A 37 -4.80 -5.09 -21.73
C THR A 37 -5.51 -6.13 -20.87
N ASP A 38 -5.36 -7.40 -21.17
CA ASP A 38 -6.12 -8.51 -20.59
C ASP A 38 -6.09 -8.56 -19.07
N THR A 39 -4.95 -8.31 -18.47
CA THR A 39 -4.75 -8.42 -17.01
C THR A 39 -5.54 -7.38 -16.23
N TYR A 40 -5.63 -6.15 -16.72
CA TYR A 40 -6.28 -5.04 -16.01
C TYR A 40 -7.76 -4.91 -16.33
N PHE A 41 -8.19 -5.49 -17.44
CA PHE A 41 -9.58 -5.45 -17.88
C PHE A 41 -10.55 -5.95 -16.79
N TYR A 42 -10.22 -7.05 -16.14
CA TYR A 42 -11.09 -7.67 -15.16
C TYR A 42 -11.30 -6.82 -13.90
N VAL A 43 -10.25 -6.14 -13.44
CA VAL A 43 -10.37 -5.20 -12.31
C VAL A 43 -11.29 -4.04 -12.69
N CYS A 44 -11.06 -3.45 -13.85
CA CYS A 44 -11.88 -2.34 -14.34
C CYS A 44 -13.31 -2.79 -14.65
N ALA A 45 -13.51 -3.99 -15.18
CA ALA A 45 -14.82 -4.57 -15.41
C ALA A 45 -15.61 -4.75 -14.10
N LEU A 46 -14.95 -5.28 -13.05
CA LEU A 46 -15.57 -5.41 -11.72
C LEU A 46 -15.98 -4.04 -11.15
N ILE A 47 -15.12 -3.04 -11.26
CA ILE A 47 -15.39 -1.67 -10.81
C ILE A 47 -16.58 -1.09 -11.61
N ALA A 48 -16.61 -1.27 -12.93
CA ALA A 48 -17.69 -0.81 -13.78
C ALA A 48 -19.02 -1.50 -13.46
N CYS A 49 -19.04 -2.83 -13.26
CA CYS A 49 -20.22 -3.58 -12.83
C CYS A 49 -20.75 -3.09 -11.48
N GLY A 50 -19.88 -2.84 -10.53
CA GLY A 50 -20.24 -2.23 -9.24
C GLY A 50 -20.83 -0.84 -9.41
N GLY A 51 -20.29 -0.01 -10.29
CA GLY A 51 -20.82 1.31 -10.63
C GLY A 51 -22.19 1.26 -11.29
N ILE A 52 -22.40 0.32 -12.21
CA ILE A 52 -23.70 0.09 -12.86
C ILE A 52 -24.74 -0.32 -11.82
N PHE A 53 -24.40 -1.28 -10.95
CA PHE A 53 -25.26 -1.70 -9.84
C PHE A 53 -25.63 -0.53 -8.94
N CYS A 54 -24.65 0.25 -8.49
CA CYS A 54 -24.88 1.42 -7.64
C CYS A 54 -25.75 2.47 -8.34
N THR A 55 -25.59 2.67 -9.65
CA THR A 55 -26.41 3.60 -10.44
C THR A 55 -27.87 3.16 -10.44
N CYS A 56 -28.12 1.88 -10.69
CA CYS A 56 -29.49 1.31 -10.68
C CYS A 56 -30.15 1.42 -9.30
N GLU A 57 -29.42 1.11 -8.24
CA GLU A 57 -29.93 1.21 -6.86
C GLU A 57 -30.15 2.65 -6.41
N ASN A 58 -29.26 3.58 -6.75
CA ASN A 58 -29.44 5.01 -6.48
C ASN A 58 -30.71 5.56 -7.13
N TYR A 59 -30.98 5.13 -8.36
CA TYR A 59 -32.17 5.48 -9.08
C TYR A 59 -33.42 4.90 -8.45
N ARG A 60 -33.42 3.60 -8.09
CA ARG A 60 -34.52 2.92 -7.41
C ARG A 60 -34.93 3.59 -6.10
N HIS A 61 -33.95 4.11 -5.35
CA HIS A 61 -34.16 4.64 -4.01
C HIS A 61 -34.28 6.17 -3.92
N ASN A 62 -34.19 6.90 -5.05
CA ASN A 62 -34.33 8.37 -5.13
C ASN A 62 -33.58 9.10 -4.03
N LEU A 63 -32.25 8.89 -3.97
CA LEU A 63 -31.44 9.33 -2.82
C LEU A 63 -31.32 10.85 -2.71
N PRO A 64 -32.00 11.51 -1.75
CA PRO A 64 -31.86 12.95 -1.54
C PRO A 64 -30.53 13.26 -0.84
N ARG A 65 -29.79 14.27 -1.33
CA ARG A 65 -28.56 14.72 -0.70
C ARG A 65 -28.41 16.22 -0.72
N SER A 66 -27.78 16.75 0.33
CA SER A 66 -27.48 18.16 0.41
C SER A 66 -26.50 18.58 -0.71
N ARG A 67 -26.63 19.81 -1.20
CA ARG A 67 -25.73 20.39 -2.22
C ARG A 67 -24.26 20.25 -1.82
N GLY A 68 -23.93 20.51 -0.54
CA GLY A 68 -22.56 20.36 -0.04
C GLY A 68 -22.05 18.92 -0.06
N THR A 69 -22.90 17.91 0.16
CA THR A 69 -22.52 16.49 0.04
C THR A 69 -22.22 16.14 -1.42
N TRP A 70 -23.06 16.61 -2.37
CA TRP A 70 -22.83 16.38 -3.79
C TRP A 70 -21.52 16.99 -4.28
N ILE A 71 -21.20 18.23 -3.88
CA ILE A 71 -19.92 18.87 -4.25
C ILE A 71 -18.74 17.98 -3.80
N ARG A 72 -18.74 17.49 -2.57
CA ARG A 72 -17.66 16.64 -2.05
C ARG A 72 -17.57 15.29 -2.76
N VAL A 73 -18.73 14.67 -3.05
CA VAL A 73 -18.80 13.42 -3.83
C VAL A 73 -18.22 13.65 -5.23
N LEU A 74 -18.60 14.72 -5.91
CA LEU A 74 -18.10 15.04 -7.25
C LEU A 74 -16.60 15.34 -7.24
N LEU A 75 -16.10 16.08 -6.25
CA LEU A 75 -14.67 16.35 -6.12
C LEU A 75 -13.87 15.05 -5.92
N PHE A 76 -14.28 14.15 -5.03
CA PHE A 76 -13.62 12.87 -4.85
C PHE A 76 -13.67 12.02 -6.13
N SER A 77 -14.83 11.97 -6.79
CA SER A 77 -14.99 11.21 -8.03
C SER A 77 -14.19 11.82 -9.19
N ALA A 78 -14.01 13.13 -9.22
CA ALA A 78 -13.13 13.81 -10.19
C ALA A 78 -11.66 13.42 -9.99
N VAL A 79 -11.19 13.32 -8.74
CA VAL A 79 -9.84 12.84 -8.44
C VAL A 79 -9.66 11.38 -8.87
N PHE A 80 -10.65 10.52 -8.61
CA PHE A 80 -10.64 9.13 -9.08
C PHE A 80 -10.58 9.06 -10.61
N SER A 81 -11.44 9.81 -11.29
CA SER A 81 -11.49 9.82 -12.75
C SER A 81 -10.20 10.36 -13.37
N LEU A 82 -9.67 11.44 -12.81
CA LEU A 82 -8.39 12.00 -13.24
C LEU A 82 -7.24 11.01 -13.03
N SER A 83 -7.21 10.32 -11.90
CA SER A 83 -6.19 9.30 -11.64
C SER A 83 -6.23 8.18 -12.67
N SER A 84 -7.42 7.69 -13.03
CA SER A 84 -7.59 6.67 -14.05
C SER A 84 -7.06 7.12 -15.43
N ILE A 85 -7.28 8.38 -15.80
CA ILE A 85 -6.75 8.94 -17.07
C ILE A 85 -5.24 9.10 -17.00
N LEU A 86 -4.73 9.70 -15.93
CA LEU A 86 -3.29 9.93 -15.77
C LEU A 86 -2.51 8.61 -15.72
N GLY A 87 -3.03 7.60 -15.03
CA GLY A 87 -2.40 6.27 -14.98
C GLY A 87 -2.30 5.57 -16.34
N ASN A 88 -3.16 5.96 -17.28
CA ASN A 88 -3.24 5.42 -18.63
C ASN A 88 -3.02 6.50 -19.70
N TYR A 89 -2.28 7.55 -19.41
CA TYR A 89 -2.12 8.72 -20.28
C TYR A 89 -1.64 8.36 -21.70
N SER A 90 -0.82 7.33 -21.84
CA SER A 90 -0.30 6.85 -23.11
C SER A 90 -1.39 6.42 -24.10
N LEU A 91 -2.57 5.99 -23.61
CA LEU A 91 -3.70 5.63 -24.46
C LEU A 91 -4.38 6.85 -25.12
N PHE A 92 -4.06 8.05 -24.66
CA PHE A 92 -4.62 9.30 -25.14
C PHE A 92 -3.60 10.16 -25.91
N GLU A 93 -2.41 9.66 -26.15
CA GLU A 93 -1.41 10.32 -26.96
C GLU A 93 -1.65 10.08 -28.46
N PRO A 94 -1.36 11.07 -29.35
CA PRO A 94 -0.95 12.42 -29.00
C PRO A 94 -2.12 13.29 -28.51
N PHE A 95 -1.89 14.14 -27.51
CA PHE A 95 -2.90 15.02 -26.93
C PHE A 95 -3.38 16.14 -27.87
N THR A 96 -2.79 16.26 -29.04
CA THR A 96 -3.21 17.18 -30.13
C THR A 96 -4.37 16.63 -30.96
N SER A 97 -4.65 15.34 -30.88
CA SER A 97 -5.74 14.69 -31.62
C SER A 97 -7.11 15.00 -30.98
N LEU A 98 -8.02 15.58 -31.73
CA LEU A 98 -9.41 15.83 -31.28
C LEU A 98 -10.10 14.54 -30.84
N THR A 99 -9.86 13.42 -31.54
CA THR A 99 -10.41 12.12 -31.17
C THR A 99 -9.92 11.67 -29.81
N ASN A 100 -8.62 11.82 -29.52
CA ASN A 100 -8.04 11.46 -28.23
C ASN A 100 -8.52 12.38 -27.10
N LEU A 101 -8.64 13.68 -27.37
CA LEU A 101 -9.25 14.62 -26.41
C LEU A 101 -10.72 14.28 -26.12
N PHE A 102 -11.49 13.90 -27.13
CA PHE A 102 -12.87 13.47 -26.96
C PHE A 102 -12.96 12.17 -26.14
N ARG A 103 -12.13 11.17 -26.45
CA ARG A 103 -12.01 9.92 -25.68
C ARG A 103 -11.67 10.21 -24.22
N MET A 104 -10.70 11.09 -23.98
CA MET A 104 -10.29 11.51 -22.64
C MET A 104 -11.43 12.18 -21.88
N ALA A 105 -12.17 13.08 -22.52
CA ALA A 105 -13.35 13.73 -21.93
C ALA A 105 -14.46 12.73 -21.59
N LEU A 106 -14.78 11.79 -22.48
CA LEU A 106 -15.76 10.72 -22.21
C LEU A 106 -15.31 9.82 -21.07
N SER A 107 -14.04 9.45 -21.02
CA SER A 107 -13.46 8.65 -19.92
C SER A 107 -13.53 9.40 -18.60
N PHE A 108 -13.29 10.72 -18.61
CA PHE A 108 -13.41 11.57 -17.42
C PHE A 108 -14.85 11.60 -16.91
N LEU A 109 -15.82 11.86 -17.78
CA LEU A 109 -17.23 11.89 -17.42
C LEU A 109 -17.73 10.52 -16.93
N GLY A 110 -17.24 9.45 -17.56
CA GLY A 110 -17.55 8.08 -17.17
C GLY A 110 -17.03 7.73 -15.77
N GLY A 111 -15.76 8.04 -15.48
CA GLY A 111 -15.18 7.84 -14.16
C GLY A 111 -15.83 8.72 -13.07
N LEU A 112 -16.21 9.95 -13.43
CA LEU A 112 -16.96 10.85 -12.55
C LEU A 112 -18.36 10.28 -12.22
N SER A 113 -19.07 9.75 -13.22
CA SER A 113 -20.37 9.10 -13.04
C SER A 113 -20.24 7.85 -12.16
N LEU A 114 -19.27 7.00 -12.45
CA LEU A 114 -18.96 5.78 -11.68
C LEU A 114 -18.68 6.09 -10.21
N GLY A 115 -17.69 6.92 -9.93
CA GLY A 115 -17.30 7.29 -8.57
C GLY A 115 -18.44 7.98 -7.81
N GLY A 116 -19.16 8.89 -8.50
CA GLY A 116 -20.31 9.58 -7.94
C GLY A 116 -21.43 8.64 -7.51
N ASN A 117 -21.77 7.65 -8.33
CA ASN A 117 -22.81 6.67 -8.01
C ASN A 117 -22.38 5.69 -6.91
N VAL A 118 -21.14 5.21 -6.94
CA VAL A 118 -20.61 4.33 -5.88
C VAL A 118 -20.64 5.04 -4.53
N LEU A 119 -20.08 6.25 -4.44
CA LEU A 119 -20.09 7.02 -3.19
C LEU A 119 -21.51 7.36 -2.74
N ALA A 120 -22.36 7.72 -3.69
CA ALA A 120 -23.77 8.00 -3.41
C ALA A 120 -24.47 6.80 -2.77
N TYR A 121 -24.29 5.62 -3.32
CA TYR A 121 -24.85 4.37 -2.81
C TYR A 121 -24.27 4.01 -1.44
N LEU A 122 -22.95 4.05 -1.29
CA LEU A 122 -22.29 3.74 -0.03
C LEU A 122 -22.72 4.67 1.11
N LEU A 123 -22.86 5.97 0.85
CA LEU A 123 -23.37 6.91 1.83
C LEU A 123 -24.83 6.62 2.24
N TRP A 124 -25.59 5.91 1.43
CA TRP A 124 -26.95 5.49 1.75
C TRP A 124 -26.99 4.16 2.50
N VAL A 125 -26.23 3.15 2.06
CA VAL A 125 -26.23 1.79 2.62
C VAL A 125 -25.55 1.72 3.99
N PHE A 126 -24.43 2.42 4.17
CA PHE A 126 -23.65 2.35 5.41
C PHE A 126 -24.41 2.59 6.72
N PRO A 127 -25.51 3.42 6.79
CA PRO A 127 -26.28 3.52 8.03
C PRO A 127 -27.01 2.25 8.41
N GLY A 128 -27.40 1.46 7.39
CA GLY A 128 -28.13 0.20 7.61
C GLY A 128 -27.20 -0.98 7.98
N LEU A 129 -25.91 -0.84 7.77
CA LEU A 129 -24.88 -1.80 8.20
C LEU A 129 -24.52 -1.57 9.67
N GLN A 130 -25.51 -1.46 10.55
CA GLN A 130 -25.23 -1.45 11.98
C GLN A 130 -24.75 -2.84 12.38
N ALA A 131 -23.60 -2.89 13.10
CA ALA A 131 -23.18 -4.11 13.75
C ALA A 131 -24.33 -4.60 14.63
N ALA A 132 -24.63 -5.89 14.58
CA ALA A 132 -25.63 -6.47 15.47
C ALA A 132 -25.17 -6.22 16.91
N GLU A 133 -26.06 -5.68 17.74
CA GLU A 133 -25.80 -5.48 19.20
C GLU A 133 -25.69 -6.81 19.96
N GLU A 134 -25.62 -7.91 19.24
CA GLU A 134 -25.55 -9.26 19.80
C GLU A 134 -24.22 -9.46 20.54
N LYS A 135 -24.29 -9.56 21.86
CA LYS A 135 -23.11 -9.87 22.68
C LYS A 135 -22.55 -11.23 22.25
N ARG A 136 -21.43 -11.23 21.57
CA ARG A 136 -20.80 -12.45 21.06
C ARG A 136 -19.92 -13.09 22.12
N ASN A 137 -20.20 -14.35 22.43
CA ASN A 137 -19.50 -15.11 23.43
C ASN A 137 -18.21 -15.74 22.88
N HIS A 138 -17.22 -15.95 23.75
CA HIS A 138 -15.99 -16.69 23.45
C HIS A 138 -15.09 -16.10 22.35
N PRO A 139 -14.76 -14.78 22.35
CA PRO A 139 -13.86 -14.19 21.38
C PRO A 139 -12.46 -14.83 21.39
N GLY A 140 -12.00 -15.33 22.52
CA GLY A 140 -10.75 -16.08 22.63
C GLY A 140 -10.70 -17.36 21.80
N ARG A 141 -11.85 -18.04 21.63
CA ARG A 141 -11.92 -19.22 20.73
C ARG A 141 -11.76 -18.80 19.26
N VAL A 142 -12.37 -17.67 18.87
CA VAL A 142 -12.21 -17.15 17.50
C VAL A 142 -10.76 -16.80 17.23
N PHE A 143 -10.10 -16.12 18.17
CA PHE A 143 -8.67 -15.86 18.09
C PHE A 143 -7.86 -17.15 17.97
N ALA A 144 -8.03 -18.10 18.86
CA ALA A 144 -7.25 -19.34 18.90
C ALA A 144 -7.43 -20.19 17.65
N LEU A 145 -8.65 -20.31 17.14
CA LEU A 145 -8.94 -21.05 15.92
C LEU A 145 -8.33 -20.35 14.68
N SER A 146 -8.51 -19.04 14.54
CA SER A 146 -7.92 -18.25 13.45
C SER A 146 -6.39 -18.36 13.49
N PHE A 147 -5.79 -18.16 14.65
CA PHE A 147 -4.34 -18.25 14.86
C PHE A 147 -3.81 -19.64 14.51
N GLY A 148 -4.42 -20.69 15.05
CA GLY A 148 -3.96 -22.06 14.83
C GLY A 148 -4.02 -22.47 13.35
N VAL A 149 -5.09 -22.11 12.65
CA VAL A 149 -5.23 -22.45 11.22
C VAL A 149 -4.25 -21.65 10.35
N ILE A 150 -4.08 -20.36 10.58
CA ILE A 150 -3.12 -19.53 9.82
C ILE A 150 -1.70 -20.04 10.06
N VAL A 151 -1.31 -20.27 11.31
CA VAL A 151 0.00 -20.84 11.66
C VAL A 151 0.21 -22.19 11.00
N LEU A 152 -0.79 -23.06 10.99
CA LEU A 152 -0.69 -24.38 10.36
C LEU A 152 -0.43 -24.26 8.85
N ILE A 153 -1.18 -23.41 8.14
CA ILE A 153 -1.02 -23.21 6.69
C ILE A 153 0.38 -22.68 6.40
N ASP A 154 0.81 -21.63 7.09
CA ASP A 154 2.09 -20.97 6.86
C ASP A 154 3.27 -21.88 7.25
N LEU A 155 3.17 -22.65 8.34
CA LEU A 155 4.20 -23.63 8.71
C LEU A 155 4.28 -24.78 7.70
N VAL A 156 3.15 -25.26 7.18
CA VAL A 156 3.16 -26.28 6.11
C VAL A 156 3.88 -25.76 4.88
N TYR A 157 3.62 -24.50 4.50
CA TYR A 157 4.31 -23.86 3.39
C TYR A 157 5.82 -23.69 3.68
N LEU A 158 6.20 -23.16 4.85
CA LEU A 158 7.60 -23.05 5.25
C LEU A 158 8.33 -24.40 5.20
N LEU A 159 7.75 -25.43 5.84
CA LEU A 159 8.40 -26.71 6.01
C LEU A 159 8.46 -27.54 4.73
N LEU A 160 7.46 -27.44 3.86
CA LEU A 160 7.35 -28.28 2.67
C LEU A 160 7.78 -27.58 1.38
N VAL A 161 7.72 -26.22 1.32
CA VAL A 161 8.00 -25.49 0.07
C VAL A 161 9.24 -24.61 0.23
N GLU A 162 9.25 -23.67 1.18
CA GLU A 162 10.24 -22.59 1.25
C GLU A 162 11.16 -22.68 2.48
N TRP A 163 11.60 -23.91 2.85
CA TRP A 163 12.57 -24.05 3.92
C TRP A 163 13.96 -23.49 3.55
N PRO A 164 14.60 -22.69 4.43
CA PRO A 164 14.23 -22.23 5.78
C PRO A 164 13.47 -20.91 5.79
N GLY A 165 13.08 -20.40 4.66
CA GLY A 165 12.41 -19.14 4.38
C GLY A 165 12.93 -18.52 3.10
N VAL A 166 12.20 -17.55 2.58
CA VAL A 166 12.56 -16.84 1.34
C VAL A 166 13.52 -15.71 1.67
N LEU A 167 14.71 -15.74 1.07
CA LEU A 167 15.76 -14.74 1.24
C LEU A 167 16.07 -14.04 -0.08
N THR A 168 15.69 -12.79 -0.18
CA THR A 168 16.04 -11.93 -1.31
C THR A 168 17.39 -11.25 -1.10
N ARG A 169 17.83 -10.45 -2.07
CA ARG A 169 19.06 -9.67 -1.96
C ARG A 169 19.11 -8.81 -0.68
N ASP A 170 18.00 -8.11 -0.36
CA ASP A 170 17.90 -7.29 0.86
C ASP A 170 18.10 -8.14 2.13
N SER A 171 17.48 -9.33 2.15
CA SER A 171 17.59 -10.27 3.27
C SER A 171 19.02 -10.80 3.42
N MET A 172 19.66 -11.14 2.30
CA MET A 172 21.07 -11.61 2.30
C MET A 172 22.03 -10.53 2.76
N ASP A 173 21.79 -9.26 2.40
CA ASP A 173 22.59 -8.15 2.92
C ASP A 173 22.45 -8.01 4.44
N GLN A 174 21.25 -8.26 4.99
CA GLN A 174 21.06 -8.29 6.45
C GLN A 174 21.75 -9.48 7.12
N ILE A 175 21.67 -10.68 6.54
CA ILE A 175 22.39 -11.86 7.03
C ILE A 175 23.91 -11.60 7.03
N ARG A 176 24.45 -11.02 5.95
CA ARG A 176 25.87 -10.64 5.87
C ARG A 176 26.26 -9.67 6.99
N GLN A 177 25.45 -8.66 7.28
CA GLN A 177 25.68 -7.72 8.37
C GLN A 177 25.70 -8.42 9.74
N ILE A 178 24.79 -9.37 9.95
CA ILE A 178 24.67 -10.14 11.21
C ILE A 178 25.92 -11.01 11.43
N ILE A 179 26.39 -11.70 10.38
CA ILE A 179 27.56 -12.62 10.45
C ILE A 179 28.86 -11.84 10.55
N THR A 180 29.02 -10.78 9.76
CA THR A 180 30.28 -10.01 9.74
C THR A 180 30.40 -8.97 10.85
N GLY A 181 29.29 -8.64 11.53
CA GLY A 181 29.23 -7.57 12.52
C GLY A 181 29.36 -6.15 11.93
N LYS A 182 29.38 -6.01 10.60
CA LYS A 182 29.49 -4.71 9.90
C LYS A 182 28.09 -4.20 9.54
N TYR A 183 27.53 -3.39 10.40
CA TYR A 183 26.17 -2.90 10.25
C TYR A 183 26.08 -1.61 9.43
N SER A 184 24.98 -1.48 8.69
CA SER A 184 24.56 -0.26 8.00
C SER A 184 23.05 -0.10 8.14
N ASN A 185 22.54 1.12 7.95
CA ASN A 185 21.11 1.39 7.93
C ASN A 185 20.55 1.48 6.49
N ALA A 186 21.19 0.82 5.53
CA ALA A 186 20.65 0.64 4.17
C ALA A 186 19.33 -0.16 4.21
N ASN A 187 19.33 -1.24 5.01
CA ASN A 187 18.13 -1.84 5.56
C ASN A 187 17.98 -1.36 7.02
N PRO A 188 16.76 -1.08 7.53
CA PRO A 188 16.59 -0.58 8.88
C PRO A 188 17.33 -1.42 9.92
N TYR A 189 18.23 -0.79 10.64
CA TYR A 189 19.13 -1.47 11.60
C TYR A 189 18.35 -2.32 12.61
N TRP A 190 17.26 -1.77 13.16
CA TRP A 190 16.47 -2.48 14.17
C TRP A 190 15.75 -3.70 13.62
N HIS A 191 15.40 -3.71 12.33
CA HIS A 191 14.93 -4.94 11.69
C HIS A 191 16.05 -5.94 11.56
N THR A 192 17.25 -5.51 11.14
CA THR A 192 18.44 -6.38 11.07
C THR A 192 18.78 -6.98 12.44
N VAL A 193 18.66 -6.20 13.53
CA VAL A 193 18.80 -6.70 14.91
C VAL A 193 17.74 -7.74 15.23
N THR A 194 16.48 -7.49 14.85
CA THR A 194 15.38 -8.46 15.07
C THR A 194 15.68 -9.79 14.38
N VAL A 195 16.06 -9.77 13.11
CA VAL A 195 16.51 -10.98 12.38
C VAL A 195 17.71 -11.62 13.07
N GLY A 196 18.68 -10.80 13.49
CA GLY A 196 19.93 -11.24 14.12
C GLY A 196 19.74 -11.99 15.43
N ILE A 197 18.71 -11.65 16.22
CA ILE A 197 18.38 -12.38 17.46
C ILE A 197 18.12 -13.87 17.13
N PHE A 198 17.28 -14.14 16.16
CA PHE A 198 16.89 -15.50 15.79
C PHE A 198 18.01 -16.23 15.05
N VAL A 199 18.69 -15.53 14.12
CA VAL A 199 19.82 -16.10 13.38
C VAL A 199 20.94 -16.53 14.33
N LYS A 200 21.33 -15.67 15.28
CA LYS A 200 22.35 -16.01 16.28
C LYS A 200 21.91 -17.10 17.24
N LEU A 201 20.63 -17.11 17.65
CA LEU A 201 20.07 -18.17 18.48
C LEU A 201 20.13 -19.53 17.76
N GLY A 202 19.72 -19.58 16.50
CA GLY A 202 19.78 -20.82 15.70
C GLY A 202 21.20 -21.31 15.52
N LEU A 203 22.15 -20.42 15.20
CA LEU A 203 23.57 -20.75 15.12
C LEU A 203 24.12 -21.27 16.45
N LEU A 204 23.74 -20.64 17.58
CA LEU A 204 24.20 -21.06 18.91
C LEU A 204 23.71 -22.47 19.28
N VAL A 205 22.47 -22.82 18.92
CA VAL A 205 21.84 -24.07 19.31
C VAL A 205 22.20 -25.23 18.36
N THR A 206 22.30 -24.95 17.05
CA THR A 206 22.45 -26.02 16.03
C THR A 206 23.78 -25.96 15.28
N GLY A 207 24.48 -24.84 15.33
CA GLY A 207 25.66 -24.58 14.50
C GLY A 207 25.31 -24.34 13.01
N ASP A 208 24.03 -24.34 12.63
CA ASP A 208 23.58 -24.26 11.23
C ASP A 208 22.76 -22.98 11.00
N LEU A 209 23.15 -22.23 9.98
CA LEU A 209 22.51 -20.95 9.60
C LEU A 209 21.08 -21.15 9.09
N HIS A 210 20.75 -22.29 8.48
CA HIS A 210 19.38 -22.60 8.03
C HIS A 210 18.39 -22.57 9.19
N TRP A 211 18.75 -23.15 10.34
CA TRP A 211 17.93 -23.08 11.55
C TRP A 211 17.80 -21.66 12.09
N GLY A 212 18.83 -20.84 11.96
CA GLY A 212 18.75 -19.44 12.33
C GLY A 212 17.70 -18.68 11.52
N VAL A 213 17.70 -18.86 10.20
CA VAL A 213 16.72 -18.27 9.30
C VAL A 213 15.32 -18.84 9.57
N ALA A 214 15.21 -20.16 9.74
CA ALA A 214 13.93 -20.82 10.02
C ALA A 214 13.27 -20.31 11.30
N LEU A 215 14.06 -20.10 12.37
CA LEU A 215 13.53 -19.53 13.62
C LEU A 215 12.97 -18.13 13.43
N PHE A 216 13.62 -17.29 12.60
CA PHE A 216 13.06 -15.98 12.27
C PHE A 216 11.77 -16.12 11.45
N SER A 217 11.73 -17.01 10.44
CA SER A 217 10.52 -17.27 9.64
C SER A 217 9.36 -17.75 10.52
N ILE A 218 9.61 -18.66 11.46
CA ILE A 218 8.61 -19.12 12.44
C ILE A 218 8.12 -17.94 13.31
N PHE A 219 9.04 -17.12 13.81
CA PHE A 219 8.66 -15.92 14.57
C PHE A 219 7.76 -15.01 13.74
N GLN A 220 8.09 -14.75 12.47
CA GLN A 220 7.32 -13.90 11.58
C GLN A 220 5.93 -14.48 11.30
N ILE A 221 5.82 -15.80 11.08
CA ILE A 221 4.53 -16.51 10.96
C ILE A 221 3.66 -16.29 12.22
N LEU A 222 4.21 -16.56 13.40
CA LEU A 222 3.49 -16.39 14.67
C LEU A 222 3.07 -14.93 14.89
N TYR A 223 3.93 -13.99 14.57
CA TYR A 223 3.65 -12.56 14.68
C TYR A 223 2.49 -12.14 13.75
N LEU A 224 2.55 -12.48 12.46
CA LEU A 224 1.48 -12.13 11.50
C LEU A 224 0.17 -12.83 11.83
N ALA A 225 0.19 -14.13 12.11
CA ALA A 225 -0.99 -14.87 12.53
C ALA A 225 -1.64 -14.25 13.77
N GLY A 226 -0.82 -13.76 14.72
CA GLY A 226 -1.29 -13.02 15.89
C GLY A 226 -1.99 -11.70 15.51
N CYS A 227 -1.39 -10.90 14.61
CA CYS A 227 -1.98 -9.66 14.11
C CYS A 227 -3.31 -9.89 13.38
N PHE A 228 -3.35 -10.86 12.48
CA PHE A 228 -4.53 -11.23 11.69
C PHE A 228 -5.67 -11.74 12.59
N SER A 229 -5.35 -12.65 13.50
CA SER A 229 -6.35 -13.23 14.43
C SER A 229 -6.88 -12.18 15.42
N TYR A 230 -6.06 -11.22 15.82
CA TYR A 230 -6.50 -10.11 16.66
C TYR A 230 -7.47 -9.19 15.91
N ALA A 231 -7.24 -8.94 14.60
CA ALA A 231 -8.17 -8.19 13.76
C ALA A 231 -9.50 -8.93 13.60
N VAL A 232 -9.48 -10.22 13.24
CA VAL A 232 -10.69 -11.06 13.10
C VAL A 232 -11.47 -11.14 14.42
N MET A 233 -10.79 -11.36 15.55
CA MET A 233 -11.41 -11.37 16.88
C MET A 233 -12.06 -10.01 17.20
N THR A 234 -11.41 -8.92 16.85
CA THR A 234 -11.94 -7.57 17.10
C THR A 234 -13.21 -7.32 16.29
N LEU A 235 -13.21 -7.66 14.99
CA LEU A 235 -14.41 -7.60 14.15
C LEU A 235 -15.54 -8.48 14.69
N TYR A 236 -15.21 -9.68 15.15
CA TYR A 236 -16.17 -10.58 15.79
C TYR A 236 -16.80 -9.92 17.03
N GLN A 237 -16.00 -9.40 17.95
CA GLN A 237 -16.49 -8.72 19.17
C GLN A 237 -17.33 -7.47 18.86
N LYS A 238 -17.04 -6.80 17.76
CA LYS A 238 -17.79 -5.61 17.29
C LYS A 238 -19.05 -5.94 16.51
N GLY A 239 -19.44 -7.21 16.43
CA GLY A 239 -20.70 -7.62 15.81
C GLY A 239 -20.67 -7.61 14.27
N ALA A 240 -19.49 -7.66 13.63
CA ALA A 240 -19.41 -7.72 12.17
C ALA A 240 -20.20 -8.92 11.61
N PRO A 241 -20.90 -8.79 10.46
CA PRO A 241 -21.65 -9.90 9.86
C PRO A 241 -20.77 -11.14 9.64
N ARG A 242 -21.35 -12.34 9.76
CA ARG A 242 -20.59 -13.60 9.62
C ARG A 242 -19.87 -13.71 8.28
N TRP A 243 -20.51 -13.29 7.19
CA TRP A 243 -19.88 -13.31 5.87
C TRP A 243 -18.63 -12.41 5.80
N CYS A 244 -18.67 -11.25 6.45
CA CYS A 244 -17.54 -10.34 6.53
C CYS A 244 -16.37 -10.97 7.32
N LEU A 245 -16.68 -11.62 8.46
CA LEU A 245 -15.67 -12.34 9.25
C LEU A 245 -14.99 -13.44 8.44
N TRP A 246 -15.78 -14.23 7.71
CA TRP A 246 -15.24 -15.28 6.84
C TRP A 246 -14.41 -14.72 5.69
N ALA A 247 -14.88 -13.62 5.06
CA ALA A 247 -14.13 -12.98 3.98
C ALA A 247 -12.78 -12.43 4.46
N VAL A 248 -12.75 -11.73 5.61
CA VAL A 248 -11.51 -11.20 6.19
C VAL A 248 -10.58 -12.32 6.63
N TRP A 249 -11.13 -13.34 7.31
CA TRP A 249 -10.34 -14.50 7.72
C TRP A 249 -9.74 -15.25 6.52
N ALA A 250 -10.54 -15.53 5.48
CA ALA A 250 -10.07 -16.16 4.27
C ALA A 250 -9.05 -15.30 3.53
N GLY A 251 -9.23 -13.98 3.54
CA GLY A 251 -8.27 -13.02 3.01
C GLY A 251 -6.90 -13.12 3.67
N TYR A 252 -6.85 -13.28 4.99
CA TYR A 252 -5.59 -13.43 5.72
C TYR A 252 -4.99 -14.83 5.63
N ALA A 253 -5.83 -15.89 5.54
CA ALA A 253 -5.37 -17.27 5.60
C ALA A 253 -5.08 -17.90 4.23
N LEU A 254 -5.79 -17.50 3.17
CA LEU A 254 -5.83 -18.23 1.91
C LEU A 254 -5.35 -17.44 0.69
N ILE A 255 -5.21 -16.11 0.78
CA ILE A 255 -4.67 -15.36 -0.35
C ILE A 255 -3.19 -15.71 -0.51
N PRO A 256 -2.76 -16.16 -1.71
CA PRO A 256 -1.42 -16.72 -1.90
C PRO A 256 -0.28 -15.81 -1.45
N TYR A 257 -0.33 -14.50 -1.72
CA TYR A 257 0.73 -13.60 -1.29
C TYR A 257 0.86 -13.47 0.25
N GLN A 258 -0.21 -13.72 1.01
CA GLN A 258 -0.12 -13.72 2.48
C GLN A 258 0.77 -14.87 2.95
N ILE A 259 0.59 -16.05 2.35
CA ILE A 259 1.36 -17.26 2.67
C ILE A 259 2.83 -17.05 2.28
N VAL A 260 3.11 -16.58 1.06
CA VAL A 260 4.50 -16.30 0.62
C VAL A 260 5.18 -15.26 1.51
N TYR A 261 4.47 -14.17 1.83
CA TYR A 261 5.02 -13.09 2.65
C TYR A 261 5.23 -13.50 4.11
N SER A 262 4.46 -14.46 4.62
CA SER A 262 4.66 -14.96 5.99
C SER A 262 6.04 -15.58 6.19
N VAL A 263 6.67 -16.10 5.14
CA VAL A 263 8.00 -16.74 5.16
C VAL A 263 9.10 -15.92 4.48
N THR A 264 8.77 -14.77 3.87
CA THR A 264 9.74 -13.91 3.20
C THR A 264 10.38 -12.95 4.21
N VAL A 265 11.71 -13.00 4.33
CA VAL A 265 12.46 -12.19 5.30
C VAL A 265 12.60 -10.75 4.78
N TRP A 266 11.53 -9.97 4.90
CA TRP A 266 11.50 -8.56 4.54
C TRP A 266 11.06 -7.68 5.71
N LYS A 267 11.73 -6.53 5.84
CA LYS A 267 11.36 -5.47 6.80
C LYS A 267 9.90 -5.02 6.65
N ASP A 268 9.41 -5.04 5.41
CA ASP A 268 8.06 -4.61 5.04
C ASP A 268 6.97 -5.47 5.68
N ILE A 269 7.26 -6.75 5.93
CA ILE A 269 6.29 -7.71 6.46
C ILE A 269 6.00 -7.43 7.94
N LEU A 270 7.04 -7.34 8.77
CA LEU A 270 6.88 -6.98 10.18
C LEU A 270 6.27 -5.59 10.35
N PHE A 271 6.70 -4.64 9.51
CA PHE A 271 6.14 -3.28 9.48
C PHE A 271 4.63 -3.28 9.16
N SER A 272 4.19 -4.12 8.22
CA SER A 272 2.78 -4.23 7.85
C SER A 272 1.93 -4.81 8.97
N GLY A 273 2.43 -5.86 9.64
CA GLY A 273 1.80 -6.40 10.84
C GLY A 273 1.70 -5.36 11.96
N ALA A 274 2.76 -4.54 12.16
CA ALA A 274 2.75 -3.46 13.15
C ALA A 274 1.72 -2.38 12.82
N SER A 275 1.56 -2.03 11.53
CA SER A 275 0.54 -1.08 11.07
C SER A 275 -0.87 -1.58 11.36
N LEU A 276 -1.15 -2.85 11.05
CA LEU A 276 -2.43 -3.49 11.36
C LEU A 276 -2.67 -3.53 12.87
N LEU A 277 -1.66 -3.98 13.64
CA LEU A 277 -1.75 -4.09 15.10
C LEU A 277 -2.05 -2.74 15.76
N LEU A 278 -1.31 -1.69 15.36
CA LEU A 278 -1.55 -0.32 15.85
C LEU A 278 -2.98 0.12 15.55
N THR A 279 -3.45 -0.10 14.33
CA THR A 279 -4.77 0.36 13.88
C THR A 279 -5.90 -0.37 14.60
N VAL A 280 -5.79 -1.70 14.74
CA VAL A 280 -6.79 -2.50 15.47
C VAL A 280 -6.80 -2.14 16.96
N ALA A 281 -5.63 -1.97 17.59
CA ALA A 281 -5.52 -1.56 18.97
C ALA A 281 -6.05 -0.12 19.17
N LEU A 282 -5.76 0.81 18.27
CA LEU A 282 -6.32 2.15 18.26
C LEU A 282 -7.86 2.12 18.22
N TYR A 283 -8.43 1.30 17.31
CA TYR A 283 -9.87 1.13 17.21
C TYR A 283 -10.48 0.63 18.53
N ARG A 284 -9.87 -0.36 19.19
CA ARG A 284 -10.33 -0.91 20.45
C ARG A 284 -10.23 0.10 21.60
N LEU A 285 -9.19 0.92 21.62
CA LEU A 285 -9.00 1.97 22.63
C LEU A 285 -9.94 3.16 22.44
N LEU A 286 -10.27 3.50 21.19
CA LEU A 286 -11.27 4.54 20.89
C LEU A 286 -12.70 4.07 21.17
N TYR A 287 -12.98 2.79 20.97
CA TYR A 287 -14.30 2.18 21.08
C TYR A 287 -14.22 0.88 21.90
N PRO A 288 -13.97 0.93 23.22
CA PRO A 288 -13.92 -0.27 24.03
C PRO A 288 -15.30 -0.99 24.06
N VAL A 289 -15.30 -2.32 24.17
CA VAL A 289 -16.54 -3.12 24.24
C VAL A 289 -17.23 -2.93 25.61
N GLU A 290 -16.48 -3.09 26.69
CA GLU A 290 -16.94 -2.84 28.07
C GLU A 290 -16.03 -1.80 28.75
N LYS A 291 -14.72 -2.03 28.73
CA LYS A 291 -13.68 -1.13 29.24
C LYS A 291 -12.39 -1.31 28.46
N GLU A 292 -11.50 -0.32 28.57
CA GLU A 292 -10.14 -0.43 28.00
C GLU A 292 -9.39 -1.60 28.65
N GLU A 293 -8.82 -2.49 27.85
CA GLU A 293 -8.01 -3.61 28.32
C GLU A 293 -6.53 -3.24 28.32
N LYS A 294 -5.79 -3.67 29.35
CA LYS A 294 -4.32 -3.48 29.40
C LYS A 294 -3.62 -4.06 28.18
N ARG A 295 -4.14 -5.19 27.66
CA ARG A 295 -3.65 -5.82 26.44
C ARG A 295 -3.68 -4.87 25.24
N ASP A 296 -4.77 -4.13 25.04
CA ASP A 296 -4.94 -3.24 23.91
C ASP A 296 -3.93 -2.08 23.95
N TRP A 297 -3.60 -1.57 25.16
CA TRP A 297 -2.52 -0.60 25.35
C TRP A 297 -1.13 -1.18 25.03
N ILE A 298 -0.85 -2.41 25.46
CA ILE A 298 0.41 -3.08 25.17
C ILE A 298 0.55 -3.26 23.64
N LEU A 299 -0.49 -3.76 22.98
CA LEU A 299 -0.47 -3.98 21.53
C LEU A 299 -0.38 -2.68 20.74
N PHE A 300 -0.99 -1.59 21.24
CA PHE A 300 -0.86 -0.26 20.67
C PHE A 300 0.59 0.25 20.72
N VAL A 301 1.26 0.09 21.87
CA VAL A 301 2.67 0.47 22.03
C VAL A 301 3.57 -0.40 21.15
N LEU A 302 3.36 -1.72 21.14
CA LEU A 302 4.15 -2.65 20.31
C LEU A 302 3.97 -2.36 18.81
N GLY A 303 2.74 -2.10 18.36
CA GLY A 303 2.48 -1.69 16.98
C GLY A 303 3.16 -0.37 16.61
N GLY A 304 3.06 0.63 17.49
CA GLY A 304 3.72 1.92 17.28
C GLY A 304 5.26 1.83 17.28
N ALA A 305 5.83 1.06 18.19
CA ALA A 305 7.27 0.81 18.24
C ALA A 305 7.76 0.07 16.99
N GLY A 306 7.06 -0.99 16.59
CA GLY A 306 7.36 -1.74 15.36
C GLY A 306 7.36 -0.86 14.12
N LEU A 307 6.37 0.04 13.99
CA LEU A 307 6.34 1.02 12.90
C LEU A 307 7.58 1.91 12.88
N CYS A 308 8.00 2.46 14.01
CA CYS A 308 9.18 3.33 14.08
C CYS A 308 10.48 2.59 13.80
N LEU A 309 10.61 1.35 14.29
CA LEU A 309 11.88 0.63 14.29
C LEU A 309 12.14 -0.17 13.01
N TRP A 310 11.08 -0.71 12.38
CA TRP A 310 11.25 -1.57 11.20
C TRP A 310 11.26 -0.83 9.86
N ARG A 311 10.74 0.41 9.81
CA ARG A 311 10.91 1.31 8.64
C ARG A 311 10.91 2.78 9.07
N THR A 312 11.77 3.57 8.44
CA THR A 312 11.87 5.02 8.70
C THR A 312 10.57 5.78 8.41
N ASN A 313 9.77 5.33 7.43
CA ASN A 313 8.47 5.91 7.10
C ASN A 313 7.46 5.78 8.26
N GLY A 314 7.65 4.86 9.18
CA GLY A 314 6.80 4.69 10.36
C GLY A 314 6.82 5.88 11.31
N LEU A 315 7.95 6.58 11.41
CA LEU A 315 8.03 7.83 12.19
C LEU A 315 7.04 8.89 11.67
N LEU A 316 6.92 9.01 10.33
CA LEU A 316 5.94 9.90 9.71
C LEU A 316 4.50 9.48 10.04
N VAL A 317 4.22 8.18 10.00
CA VAL A 317 2.89 7.63 10.37
C VAL A 317 2.52 8.02 11.79
N ILE A 318 3.43 7.79 12.75
CA ILE A 318 3.19 8.12 14.17
C ILE A 318 3.04 9.63 14.36
N ALA A 319 3.86 10.46 13.71
CA ALA A 319 3.78 11.91 13.79
C ALA A 319 2.43 12.45 13.27
N MET A 320 1.98 11.96 12.11
CA MET A 320 0.71 12.36 11.51
C MET A 320 -0.50 11.87 12.33
N LEU A 321 -0.44 10.66 12.88
CA LEU A 321 -1.49 10.14 13.75
C LEU A 321 -1.55 10.93 15.07
N LEU A 322 -0.39 11.26 15.66
CA LEU A 322 -0.30 12.13 16.84
C LEU A 322 -0.94 13.49 16.58
N MET A 323 -0.60 14.13 15.47
CA MET A 323 -1.17 15.42 15.07
C MET A 323 -2.70 15.33 14.92
N ALA A 324 -3.20 14.29 14.23
CA ALA A 324 -4.62 14.09 14.02
C ALA A 324 -5.38 13.86 15.34
N LEU A 325 -4.84 13.06 16.26
CA LEU A 325 -5.43 12.84 17.59
C LEU A 325 -5.39 14.09 18.46
N ALA A 326 -4.32 14.88 18.39
CA ALA A 326 -4.21 16.15 19.11
C ALA A 326 -5.28 17.16 18.63
N LEU A 327 -5.52 17.22 17.31
CA LEU A 327 -6.56 18.06 16.69
C LEU A 327 -7.98 17.55 16.94
N ALA A 328 -8.16 16.24 17.14
CA ALA A 328 -9.46 15.63 17.40
C ALA A 328 -10.02 15.89 18.80
N GLY A 329 -9.26 16.53 19.70
CA GLY A 329 -9.73 17.11 20.96
C GLY A 329 -9.39 16.32 22.23
N ARG A 330 -9.87 16.85 23.37
CA ARG A 330 -9.44 16.45 24.73
C ARG A 330 -9.64 14.97 25.10
N LYS A 331 -10.58 14.28 24.48
CA LYS A 331 -10.89 12.86 24.76
C LYS A 331 -9.72 11.91 24.43
N ASN A 332 -8.82 12.33 23.53
CA ASN A 332 -7.74 11.49 23.02
C ASN A 332 -6.35 11.81 23.60
N LYS A 333 -6.28 12.63 24.66
CA LYS A 333 -5.00 13.10 25.25
C LYS A 333 -4.07 11.98 25.68
N LYS A 334 -4.61 10.89 26.26
CA LYS A 334 -3.83 9.74 26.71
C LYS A 334 -3.19 9.02 25.52
N LEU A 335 -3.97 8.78 24.46
CA LEU A 335 -3.46 8.18 23.21
C LEU A 335 -2.39 9.06 22.56
N ALA A 336 -2.64 10.36 22.46
CA ALA A 336 -1.68 11.31 21.93
C ALA A 336 -0.38 11.36 22.76
N ALA A 337 -0.47 11.32 24.09
CA ALA A 337 0.70 11.30 24.96
C ALA A 337 1.55 10.02 24.75
N VAL A 338 0.90 8.85 24.63
CA VAL A 338 1.61 7.58 24.36
C VAL A 338 2.28 7.64 22.96
N LEU A 339 1.59 8.14 21.94
CA LEU A 339 2.21 8.30 20.61
C LEU A 339 3.37 9.30 20.61
N ALA A 340 3.27 10.38 21.39
CA ALA A 340 4.37 11.33 21.53
C ALA A 340 5.62 10.66 22.15
N VAL A 341 5.44 9.83 23.16
CA VAL A 341 6.52 9.05 23.77
C VAL A 341 7.11 8.06 22.75
N ILE A 342 6.27 7.32 22.02
CA ILE A 342 6.71 6.39 20.97
C ILE A 342 7.52 7.14 19.90
N LEU A 343 7.03 8.30 19.45
CA LEU A 343 7.71 9.13 18.45
C LEU A 343 9.08 9.60 18.94
N VAL A 344 9.16 10.13 20.16
CA VAL A 344 10.43 10.60 20.74
C VAL A 344 11.43 9.45 20.87
N ILE A 345 11.00 8.31 21.40
CA ILE A 345 11.87 7.12 21.51
C ILE A 345 12.30 6.66 20.10
N GLY A 346 11.38 6.59 19.14
CA GLY A 346 11.70 6.22 17.76
C GLY A 346 12.71 7.16 17.11
N LEU A 347 12.54 8.49 17.27
CA LEU A 347 13.48 9.49 16.76
C LEU A 347 14.88 9.34 17.39
N VAL A 348 14.94 9.09 18.70
CA VAL A 348 16.21 8.88 19.42
C VAL A 348 16.91 7.59 18.96
N LEU A 349 16.16 6.49 18.87
CA LEU A 349 16.71 5.18 18.48
C LEU A 349 17.14 5.13 17.01
N CYS A 350 16.40 5.78 16.10
CA CYS A 350 16.70 5.78 14.66
C CYS A 350 17.62 6.92 14.21
N GLY A 351 17.91 7.88 15.07
CA GLY A 351 18.79 9.01 14.80
C GLY A 351 20.06 8.97 15.67
N PRO A 352 20.07 9.70 16.82
CA PRO A 352 21.28 9.83 17.66
C PRO A 352 21.91 8.51 18.06
N VAL A 353 21.12 7.50 18.43
CA VAL A 353 21.67 6.19 18.85
C VAL A 353 22.43 5.52 17.70
N LEU A 354 21.86 5.48 16.49
CA LEU A 354 22.56 4.90 15.33
C LEU A 354 23.83 5.70 14.98
N SER A 355 23.76 7.02 15.08
CA SER A 355 24.92 7.90 14.86
C SER A 355 26.05 7.62 15.86
N LEU A 356 25.73 7.50 17.15
CA LEU A 356 26.69 7.15 18.21
C LEU A 356 27.31 5.76 18.01
N MET A 357 26.55 4.82 17.44
CA MET A 357 27.03 3.48 17.08
C MET A 357 27.86 3.46 15.79
N GLY A 358 28.04 4.60 15.11
CA GLY A 358 28.75 4.69 13.83
C GLY A 358 28.02 4.04 12.65
N ILE A 359 26.71 3.78 12.79
CA ILE A 359 25.90 3.12 11.75
C ILE A 359 25.51 4.14 10.70
N ARG A 360 26.04 3.98 9.48
CA ARG A 360 25.77 4.88 8.37
C ARG A 360 24.38 4.66 7.82
N GLY A 361 23.68 5.76 7.46
CA GLY A 361 22.36 5.73 6.81
C GLY A 361 22.38 5.13 5.40
N ALA A 362 21.21 4.96 4.82
CA ALA A 362 21.06 4.67 3.40
C ALA A 362 21.73 5.76 2.57
N GLY A 363 22.34 5.38 1.45
CA GLY A 363 23.01 6.34 0.56
C GLY A 363 21.99 7.37 0.02
N LEU A 364 22.43 8.60 -0.17
CA LEU A 364 21.60 9.71 -0.69
C LEU A 364 20.87 9.34 -2.00
N ALA A 365 21.50 8.53 -2.86
CA ALA A 365 20.89 8.06 -4.11
C ALA A 365 19.54 7.33 -3.93
N GLU A 366 19.33 6.68 -2.77
CA GLU A 366 18.06 5.99 -2.50
C GLU A 366 16.91 6.99 -2.26
N THR A 367 17.19 8.12 -1.65
CA THR A 367 16.18 9.16 -1.39
C THR A 367 15.84 9.99 -2.64
N LEU A 368 16.70 9.95 -3.64
CA LEU A 368 16.58 10.72 -4.89
C LEU A 368 15.92 9.93 -6.03
N SER A 369 15.29 8.81 -5.76
CA SER A 369 14.69 7.93 -6.78
C SER A 369 13.79 8.71 -7.77
N ILE A 370 12.79 9.45 -7.28
CA ILE A 370 11.88 10.23 -8.12
C ILE A 370 12.60 11.40 -8.83
N PRO A 371 13.37 12.26 -8.14
CA PRO A 371 14.12 13.32 -8.81
C PRO A 371 15.04 12.84 -9.93
N LEU A 372 15.74 11.74 -9.72
CA LEU A 372 16.63 11.15 -10.73
C LEU A 372 15.87 10.65 -11.95
N GLN A 373 14.73 9.98 -11.74
CA GLN A 373 13.87 9.53 -12.83
C GLN A 373 13.31 10.71 -13.64
N GLN A 374 12.98 11.81 -12.98
CA GLN A 374 12.48 13.02 -13.64
C GLN A 374 13.55 13.65 -14.53
N VAL A 375 14.79 13.78 -14.05
CA VAL A 375 15.91 14.28 -14.86
C VAL A 375 16.22 13.33 -16.01
N ALA A 376 16.29 12.02 -15.75
CA ALA A 376 16.55 11.01 -16.77
C ALA A 376 15.45 10.99 -17.84
N ARG A 377 14.20 11.23 -17.49
CA ARG A 377 13.10 11.33 -18.44
C ARG A 377 13.26 12.52 -19.41
N VAL A 378 13.72 13.67 -18.92
CA VAL A 378 13.99 14.83 -19.79
C VAL A 378 15.07 14.50 -20.82
N CYS A 379 16.13 13.80 -20.41
CA CYS A 379 17.17 13.30 -21.31
C CYS A 379 16.60 12.29 -22.33
N TYR A 380 15.79 11.35 -21.85
CA TYR A 380 15.13 10.33 -22.70
C TYR A 380 14.19 10.95 -23.75
N ASP A 381 13.43 11.98 -23.37
CA ASP A 381 12.54 12.69 -24.29
C ASP A 381 13.32 13.56 -25.32
N GLY A 382 14.66 13.65 -25.23
CA GLY A 382 15.49 14.46 -26.12
C GLY A 382 15.22 15.96 -26.01
N ALA A 383 14.73 16.42 -24.85
CA ALA A 383 14.36 17.81 -24.66
C ALA A 383 15.59 18.72 -24.55
N ALA A 384 15.46 19.97 -24.99
CA ALA A 384 16.55 20.96 -24.95
C ALA A 384 16.90 21.31 -23.49
N ILE A 385 18.13 21.02 -23.07
CA ILE A 385 18.64 21.31 -21.72
C ILE A 385 19.50 22.56 -21.79
N ALA A 386 19.31 23.48 -20.84
CA ALA A 386 20.12 24.69 -20.77
C ALA A 386 21.59 24.35 -20.45
N ARG A 387 22.54 25.13 -21.00
CA ARG A 387 23.96 24.87 -20.88
C ARG A 387 24.44 24.71 -19.44
N GLU A 388 23.98 25.59 -18.54
CA GLU A 388 24.31 25.52 -17.10
C GLU A 388 23.84 24.24 -16.40
N ASP A 389 22.67 23.71 -16.82
CA ASP A 389 22.11 22.46 -16.31
C ASP A 389 22.81 21.26 -16.92
N LEU A 390 23.19 21.33 -18.21
CA LEU A 390 23.91 20.31 -18.92
C LEU A 390 25.31 20.07 -18.34
N GLU A 391 26.05 21.11 -17.99
CA GLU A 391 27.35 21.00 -17.33
C GLU A 391 27.25 20.25 -15.99
N LEU A 392 26.19 20.50 -15.22
CA LEU A 392 25.99 19.83 -13.96
C LEU A 392 25.50 18.36 -14.14
N ILE A 393 24.67 18.08 -15.14
CA ILE A 393 24.25 16.70 -15.49
C ILE A 393 25.47 15.87 -15.87
N ARG A 394 26.41 16.43 -16.68
CA ARG A 394 27.63 15.78 -17.12
C ARG A 394 28.59 15.39 -15.98
N THR A 395 28.48 15.99 -14.81
CA THR A 395 29.23 15.53 -13.64
C THR A 395 28.79 14.13 -13.20
N VAL A 396 27.58 13.72 -13.57
CA VAL A 396 27.02 12.39 -13.30
C VAL A 396 27.20 11.46 -14.48
N ALA A 397 26.66 11.83 -15.65
CA ALA A 397 26.77 11.10 -16.91
C ALA A 397 26.35 12.00 -18.09
N GLU A 398 26.67 11.60 -19.32
CA GLU A 398 26.13 12.28 -20.50
C GLU A 398 24.61 12.05 -20.62
N PRO A 399 23.85 12.99 -21.19
CA PRO A 399 22.40 12.85 -21.38
C PRO A 399 21.99 11.58 -22.13
N GLU A 400 22.81 11.15 -23.09
CA GLU A 400 22.60 9.92 -23.87
C GLU A 400 22.71 8.66 -22.99
N GLU A 401 23.58 8.66 -21.99
CA GLU A 401 23.70 7.56 -21.03
C GLU A 401 22.47 7.50 -20.11
N PHE A 402 21.99 8.66 -19.63
CA PHE A 402 20.72 8.73 -18.91
C PHE A 402 19.57 8.19 -19.73
N ALA A 403 19.47 8.60 -21.01
CA ALA A 403 18.44 8.13 -21.92
C ALA A 403 18.54 6.62 -22.17
N GLY A 404 19.76 6.09 -22.30
CA GLY A 404 20.03 4.68 -22.57
C GLY A 404 19.68 3.75 -21.42
N VAL A 405 19.82 4.20 -20.16
CA VAL A 405 19.49 3.39 -18.99
C VAL A 405 18.08 3.68 -18.43
N TYR A 406 17.40 4.71 -18.92
CA TYR A 406 16.10 5.09 -18.41
C TYR A 406 15.07 4.00 -18.65
N GLN A 407 14.42 3.59 -17.56
CA GLN A 407 13.24 2.73 -17.59
C GLN A 407 12.11 3.45 -16.86
N SER A 408 10.97 3.62 -17.52
CA SER A 408 9.89 4.49 -17.04
C SER A 408 9.38 4.14 -15.63
N TYR A 409 9.43 2.87 -15.27
CA TYR A 409 8.93 2.37 -13.97
C TYR A 409 10.05 2.03 -12.97
N LEU A 410 11.33 1.93 -13.40
CA LEU A 410 12.42 1.40 -12.58
C LEU A 410 13.55 2.41 -12.42
N SER A 411 13.83 2.85 -11.20
CA SER A 411 14.85 3.87 -10.94
C SER A 411 16.27 3.33 -10.69
N ASP A 412 16.43 2.04 -10.43
CA ASP A 412 17.73 1.46 -10.06
C ASP A 412 18.84 1.66 -11.10
N PRO A 413 18.60 1.54 -12.42
CA PRO A 413 19.62 1.82 -13.41
C PRO A 413 20.15 3.26 -13.33
N VAL A 414 19.26 4.24 -13.19
CA VAL A 414 19.60 5.67 -13.08
C VAL A 414 20.33 5.96 -11.76
N LYS A 415 19.86 5.40 -10.64
CA LYS A 415 20.59 5.48 -9.36
C LYS A 415 22.00 4.87 -9.48
N GLY A 416 22.14 3.82 -10.28
CA GLY A 416 23.41 3.19 -10.58
C GLY A 416 24.41 4.12 -11.28
N LEU A 417 23.96 4.95 -12.21
CA LEU A 417 24.78 5.99 -12.83
C LEU A 417 25.30 6.98 -11.78
N LEU A 418 24.39 7.53 -10.97
CA LEU A 418 24.74 8.49 -9.94
C LEU A 418 25.79 7.90 -8.96
N ARG A 419 25.58 6.68 -8.45
CA ARG A 419 26.48 6.06 -7.46
C ARG A 419 27.92 5.87 -7.96
N ARG A 420 28.11 5.71 -9.27
CA ARG A 420 29.43 5.49 -9.89
C ARG A 420 30.09 6.77 -10.37
N SER A 421 29.40 7.91 -10.30
CA SER A 421 29.86 9.17 -10.86
C SER A 421 30.64 10.02 -9.84
N ALA A 422 31.50 10.90 -10.34
CA ALA A 422 32.14 11.94 -9.55
C ALA A 422 31.11 12.95 -8.98
N GLY A 423 30.01 13.20 -9.71
CA GLY A 423 28.90 14.05 -9.26
C GLY A 423 28.24 13.57 -7.97
N TYR A 424 28.34 12.29 -7.64
CA TYR A 424 27.76 11.78 -6.38
C TYR A 424 28.45 12.35 -5.14
N GLU A 425 29.77 12.48 -5.15
CA GLU A 425 30.51 13.08 -4.04
C GLU A 425 30.29 14.60 -4.01
N GLN A 426 30.18 15.25 -5.17
CA GLN A 426 29.82 16.69 -5.24
C GLN A 426 28.41 16.94 -4.70
N LEU A 427 27.43 16.11 -5.07
CA LEU A 427 26.06 16.19 -4.57
C LEU A 427 25.99 16.00 -3.04
N LYS A 428 26.82 15.12 -2.46
CA LYS A 428 26.89 14.94 -1.00
C LYS A 428 27.48 16.14 -0.31
N ALA A 429 28.52 16.75 -0.91
CA ALA A 429 29.21 17.91 -0.35
C ALA A 429 28.37 19.19 -0.44
N ASP A 430 27.74 19.43 -1.59
CA ASP A 430 26.84 20.56 -1.82
C ASP A 430 25.61 20.15 -2.65
N PRO A 431 24.47 19.83 -2.03
CA PRO A 431 23.26 19.43 -2.71
C PRO A 431 22.49 20.59 -3.38
N LEU A 432 22.79 21.86 -3.02
CA LEU A 432 22.00 23.00 -3.45
C LEU A 432 22.02 23.25 -4.97
N PRO A 433 23.17 23.14 -5.69
CA PRO A 433 23.20 23.26 -7.15
C PRO A 433 22.29 22.21 -7.84
N TYR A 434 22.30 20.96 -7.38
CA TYR A 434 21.49 19.89 -7.93
C TYR A 434 20.01 20.05 -7.64
N LEU A 435 19.65 20.58 -6.46
CA LEU A 435 18.27 20.95 -6.15
C LEU A 435 17.78 22.07 -7.09
N LYS A 436 18.60 23.10 -7.32
CA LYS A 436 18.28 24.19 -8.26
C LYS A 436 18.12 23.66 -9.68
N LEU A 437 19.02 22.76 -10.15
CA LEU A 437 18.91 22.09 -11.43
C LEU A 437 17.57 21.35 -11.54
N TRP A 438 17.24 20.50 -10.56
CA TRP A 438 15.99 19.76 -10.56
C TRP A 438 14.75 20.66 -10.64
N LEU A 439 14.73 21.77 -9.89
CA LEU A 439 13.62 22.74 -9.92
C LEU A 439 13.54 23.45 -11.28
N ARG A 440 14.67 23.93 -11.85
CA ARG A 440 14.69 24.63 -13.14
C ARG A 440 14.23 23.69 -14.28
N MET A 441 14.74 22.48 -14.30
CA MET A 441 14.33 21.46 -15.28
C MET A 441 12.85 21.13 -15.15
N GLY A 442 12.33 20.99 -13.93
CA GLY A 442 10.91 20.74 -13.68
C GLY A 442 10.02 21.86 -14.19
N LEU A 443 10.44 23.12 -14.01
CA LEU A 443 9.71 24.28 -14.51
C LEU A 443 9.76 24.38 -16.05
N ARG A 444 10.87 23.98 -16.69
CA ARG A 444 11.03 23.99 -18.15
C ARG A 444 10.37 22.80 -18.84
N HIS A 445 10.37 21.62 -18.17
CA HIS A 445 9.88 20.35 -18.73
C HIS A 445 8.83 19.69 -17.82
N PRO A 446 7.72 20.38 -17.45
CA PRO A 446 6.76 19.88 -16.47
C PRO A 446 6.07 18.59 -16.92
N ILE A 447 5.86 18.41 -18.23
CA ILE A 447 5.21 17.19 -18.78
C ILE A 447 6.11 15.97 -18.61
N SER A 448 7.42 16.07 -18.90
CA SER A 448 8.37 14.97 -18.69
C SER A 448 8.48 14.60 -17.22
N TYR A 449 8.51 15.58 -16.34
CA TYR A 449 8.52 15.36 -14.89
C TYR A 449 7.25 14.67 -14.40
N LEU A 450 6.09 15.11 -14.87
CA LEU A 450 4.81 14.50 -14.53
C LEU A 450 4.72 13.06 -15.04
N LYS A 451 5.12 12.81 -16.29
CA LYS A 451 5.14 11.45 -16.88
C LYS A 451 6.06 10.52 -16.09
N ALA A 452 7.28 10.97 -15.75
CA ALA A 452 8.21 10.18 -14.94
C ALA A 452 7.62 9.79 -13.57
N TRP A 453 7.00 10.76 -12.89
CA TRP A 453 6.33 10.52 -11.61
C TRP A 453 5.14 9.56 -11.74
N ILE A 454 4.30 9.76 -12.76
CA ILE A 454 3.15 8.87 -13.04
C ILE A 454 3.66 7.44 -13.27
N ASP A 455 4.61 7.26 -14.20
CA ASP A 455 5.07 5.93 -14.57
C ASP A 455 5.70 5.17 -13.40
N GLN A 456 6.40 5.87 -12.51
CA GLN A 456 7.03 5.27 -11.34
C GLN A 456 6.03 4.97 -10.21
N THR A 457 4.93 5.71 -10.09
CA THR A 457 4.01 5.64 -8.94
C THR A 457 2.63 5.10 -9.26
N LYS A 458 2.23 5.02 -10.55
CA LYS A 458 0.86 4.64 -10.96
C LYS A 458 0.38 3.31 -10.38
N GLY A 459 1.27 2.38 -10.11
CA GLY A 459 0.92 1.11 -9.48
C GLY A 459 0.28 1.25 -8.09
N TYR A 460 0.54 2.36 -7.37
CA TYR A 460 -0.04 2.58 -6.05
C TYR A 460 -1.47 3.14 -6.09
N TRP A 461 -1.87 3.80 -7.16
CA TRP A 461 -3.12 4.57 -7.20
C TRP A 461 -3.99 4.34 -8.44
N ASN A 462 -3.46 3.72 -9.51
CA ASN A 462 -4.27 3.31 -10.64
C ASN A 462 -4.97 1.99 -10.31
N ALA A 463 -6.29 2.03 -10.09
CA ALA A 463 -7.09 0.87 -9.73
C ALA A 463 -7.09 -0.22 -10.83
N GLY A 464 -6.85 0.14 -12.08
CA GLY A 464 -6.71 -0.79 -13.20
C GLY A 464 -5.35 -1.47 -13.26
N TYR A 465 -4.37 -1.05 -12.46
CA TYR A 465 -3.04 -1.65 -12.45
C TYR A 465 -2.99 -2.81 -11.46
N SER A 466 -2.73 -4.01 -11.97
CA SER A 466 -2.52 -5.21 -11.18
C SER A 466 -1.02 -5.52 -11.13
N TYR A 467 -0.50 -5.81 -9.98
CA TYR A 467 0.92 -6.00 -9.77
C TYR A 467 1.16 -7.21 -8.88
N TRP A 468 1.90 -8.19 -9.41
CA TRP A 468 2.25 -9.39 -8.72
C TRP A 468 3.75 -9.47 -8.47
N ILE A 469 4.17 -9.72 -7.26
CA ILE A 469 5.54 -10.12 -6.95
C ILE A 469 5.51 -11.34 -6.07
N THR A 470 6.09 -12.40 -6.58
CA THR A 470 6.60 -13.49 -5.77
C THR A 470 8.09 -13.30 -5.55
N ALA A 471 8.53 -13.57 -4.34
CA ALA A 471 9.92 -13.90 -4.07
C ALA A 471 9.94 -15.40 -3.75
N GLU A 472 10.84 -16.12 -4.36
CA GLU A 472 10.98 -17.57 -4.20
C GLU A 472 12.43 -17.90 -3.86
N GLY A 473 12.62 -18.87 -3.00
CA GLY A 473 13.92 -19.43 -2.70
C GLY A 473 14.90 -18.50 -2.00
N ILE A 474 16.17 -18.77 -2.18
CA ILE A 474 17.27 -18.04 -1.55
C ILE A 474 18.18 -17.46 -2.63
N TYR A 475 18.39 -16.13 -2.55
CA TYR A 475 19.32 -15.41 -3.41
C TYR A 475 20.76 -15.95 -3.26
N GLU A 476 21.53 -15.94 -4.36
CA GLU A 476 22.93 -16.37 -4.37
C GLU A 476 23.72 -15.78 -3.21
N ASN A 477 24.50 -16.63 -2.51
CA ASN A 477 25.20 -16.22 -1.31
C ASN A 477 26.47 -17.04 -1.05
N GLU A 478 27.37 -16.43 -0.26
CA GLU A 478 28.63 -17.03 0.18
C GLU A 478 28.53 -17.87 1.45
N PHE A 479 27.33 -17.99 2.05
CA PHE A 479 27.14 -18.62 3.37
C PHE A 479 26.66 -20.07 3.27
N GLY A 480 26.50 -20.60 2.05
CA GLY A 480 26.03 -21.96 1.83
C GLY A 480 24.53 -22.16 2.12
N LEU A 481 23.77 -21.06 2.24
CA LEU A 481 22.33 -21.13 2.37
C LEU A 481 21.72 -21.55 1.04
N VAL A 482 20.94 -22.63 1.08
CA VAL A 482 20.24 -23.17 -0.09
C VAL A 482 18.77 -23.43 0.25
N SER A 483 17.91 -23.22 -0.74
CA SER A 483 16.50 -23.58 -0.63
C SER A 483 16.32 -25.09 -0.62
N ARG A 484 15.22 -25.54 -0.06
CA ARG A 484 14.83 -26.94 -0.17
C ARG A 484 14.67 -27.31 -1.65
N PRO A 485 15.14 -28.50 -2.08
CA PRO A 485 14.88 -28.98 -3.44
C PRO A 485 13.39 -29.05 -3.73
N GLY A 486 13.01 -28.72 -4.97
CA GLY A 486 11.62 -28.76 -5.42
C GLY A 486 10.97 -30.11 -5.14
N ASN A 487 9.72 -30.07 -4.69
CA ASN A 487 8.92 -31.25 -4.39
C ASN A 487 7.50 -31.11 -4.96
N ILE A 488 6.71 -32.18 -4.85
CA ILE A 488 5.35 -32.23 -5.41
C ILE A 488 4.42 -31.16 -4.80
N VAL A 489 4.59 -30.85 -3.51
CA VAL A 489 3.78 -29.82 -2.79
C VAL A 489 4.11 -28.44 -3.32
N GLY A 490 5.40 -28.11 -3.50
CA GLY A 490 5.85 -26.88 -4.13
C GLY A 490 5.30 -26.75 -5.55
N THR A 491 5.43 -27.79 -6.36
CA THR A 491 4.89 -27.79 -7.73
C THR A 491 3.38 -27.56 -7.77
N VAL A 492 2.62 -28.14 -6.83
CA VAL A 492 1.16 -27.91 -6.72
C VAL A 492 0.88 -26.47 -6.31
N PHE A 493 1.63 -25.95 -5.32
CA PHE A 493 1.49 -24.57 -4.87
C PHE A 493 1.79 -23.58 -6.00
N ASP A 494 2.90 -23.75 -6.72
CA ASP A 494 3.27 -22.89 -7.86
C ASP A 494 2.19 -22.89 -8.96
N LYS A 495 1.61 -24.06 -9.23
CA LYS A 495 0.47 -24.16 -10.15
C LYS A 495 -0.74 -23.40 -9.64
N LEU A 496 -1.09 -23.53 -8.35
CA LEU A 496 -2.19 -22.78 -7.75
C LEU A 496 -1.93 -21.26 -7.80
N MET A 497 -0.69 -20.83 -7.57
CA MET A 497 -0.27 -19.43 -7.68
C MET A 497 -0.45 -18.91 -9.11
N ARG A 498 0.03 -19.65 -10.11
CA ARG A 498 -0.15 -19.29 -11.52
C ARG A 498 -1.63 -19.26 -11.92
N TYR A 499 -2.44 -20.20 -11.45
CA TYR A 499 -3.88 -20.17 -11.69
C TYR A 499 -4.55 -18.97 -11.02
N ALA A 500 -4.16 -18.61 -9.80
CA ALA A 500 -4.66 -17.41 -9.13
C ALA A 500 -4.30 -16.14 -9.90
N GLU A 501 -3.09 -16.07 -10.45
CA GLU A 501 -2.64 -14.97 -11.31
C GLU A 501 -3.45 -14.89 -12.62
N LEU A 502 -3.77 -16.03 -13.23
CA LEU A 502 -4.50 -16.10 -14.49
C LEU A 502 -6.02 -15.93 -14.32
N MET A 503 -6.54 -16.15 -13.11
CA MET A 503 -7.99 -16.05 -12.85
C MET A 503 -8.47 -14.59 -12.81
N PRO A 504 -9.38 -14.21 -13.69
CA PRO A 504 -9.90 -12.84 -13.75
C PRO A 504 -10.43 -12.30 -12.42
N LEU A 505 -11.11 -13.16 -11.65
CA LEU A 505 -11.71 -12.80 -10.36
C LEU A 505 -10.66 -12.59 -9.25
N MET A 506 -9.43 -13.08 -9.43
CA MET A 506 -8.35 -12.92 -8.45
C MET A 506 -7.52 -11.66 -8.68
N HIS A 507 -7.51 -11.09 -9.89
CA HIS A 507 -6.76 -9.88 -10.21
C HIS A 507 -7.03 -8.71 -9.26
N PRO A 508 -8.27 -8.43 -8.82
CA PRO A 508 -8.56 -7.38 -7.86
C PRO A 508 -7.77 -7.52 -6.55
N LEU A 509 -7.47 -8.75 -6.14
CA LEU A 509 -6.70 -9.02 -4.92
C LEU A 509 -5.23 -8.56 -5.03
N PHE A 510 -4.71 -8.38 -6.24
CA PHE A 510 -3.34 -7.95 -6.52
C PHE A 510 -3.23 -6.50 -6.95
N SER A 511 -4.33 -5.75 -7.00
CA SER A 511 -4.34 -4.34 -7.37
C SER A 511 -4.15 -3.43 -6.16
N ILE A 512 -2.94 -2.93 -5.94
CA ILE A 512 -2.65 -1.95 -4.88
C ILE A 512 -3.57 -0.73 -5.01
N GLY A 513 -3.74 -0.22 -6.25
CA GLY A 513 -4.61 0.93 -6.53
C GLY A 513 -6.06 0.72 -6.11
N LEU A 514 -6.59 -0.51 -6.22
CA LEU A 514 -7.93 -0.83 -5.73
C LEU A 514 -8.03 -0.69 -4.21
N TYR A 515 -7.07 -1.25 -3.45
CA TYR A 515 -7.04 -1.10 -2.00
C TYR A 515 -6.85 0.37 -1.58
N THR A 516 -6.05 1.12 -2.32
CA THR A 516 -5.89 2.57 -2.11
C THR A 516 -7.22 3.30 -2.22
N TRP A 517 -8.00 3.03 -3.26
CA TRP A 517 -9.32 3.64 -3.45
C TRP A 517 -10.34 3.16 -2.42
N LEU A 518 -10.34 1.88 -2.06
CA LEU A 518 -11.21 1.36 -0.99
C LEU A 518 -10.91 2.05 0.35
N THR A 519 -9.64 2.19 0.72
CA THR A 519 -9.22 2.93 1.91
C THR A 519 -9.66 4.40 1.86
N GLY A 520 -9.47 5.05 0.71
CA GLY A 520 -9.93 6.42 0.48
C GLY A 520 -11.44 6.58 0.59
N ILE A 521 -12.21 5.64 0.04
CA ILE A 521 -13.68 5.59 0.13
C ILE A 521 -14.12 5.42 1.59
N CYS A 522 -13.52 4.49 2.34
CA CYS A 522 -13.82 4.28 3.76
C CYS A 522 -13.54 5.55 4.57
N CYS A 523 -12.40 6.19 4.35
CA CYS A 523 -12.05 7.47 4.98
C CYS A 523 -13.08 8.55 4.64
N PHE A 524 -13.41 8.71 3.36
CA PHE A 524 -14.38 9.69 2.87
C PHE A 524 -15.75 9.49 3.49
N VAL A 525 -16.30 8.27 3.45
CA VAL A 525 -17.63 7.93 3.99
C VAL A 525 -17.70 8.21 5.49
N ASN A 526 -16.70 7.76 6.25
CA ASN A 526 -16.64 8.02 7.70
C ASN A 526 -16.52 9.51 8.01
N ARG A 527 -15.71 10.24 7.25
CA ARG A 527 -15.57 11.70 7.41
C ARG A 527 -16.86 12.45 7.12
N GLN A 528 -17.60 12.06 6.05
CA GLN A 528 -18.90 12.66 5.71
C GLN A 528 -19.96 12.44 6.81
N ARG A 529 -19.86 11.34 7.53
CA ARG A 529 -20.73 10.98 8.65
C ARG A 529 -20.26 11.55 9.99
N ARG A 530 -19.20 12.36 10.00
CA ARG A 530 -18.59 12.92 11.22
C ARG A 530 -18.19 11.82 12.22
N ARG A 531 -17.89 10.63 11.72
CA ARG A 531 -17.42 9.52 12.56
C ARG A 531 -15.91 9.61 12.72
N PRO A 532 -15.38 9.51 13.94
CA PRO A 532 -13.93 9.58 14.17
C PRO A 532 -13.16 8.36 13.64
N GLU A 533 -13.85 7.30 13.19
CA GLU A 533 -13.27 6.11 12.56
C GLU A 533 -12.46 6.41 11.30
N TRP A 534 -12.61 7.58 10.67
CA TRP A 534 -11.73 8.01 9.58
C TRP A 534 -10.24 8.07 10.02
N LEU A 535 -9.97 8.25 11.33
CA LEU A 535 -8.62 8.21 11.89
C LEU A 535 -7.93 6.84 11.67
N LEU A 536 -8.72 5.76 11.59
CA LEU A 536 -8.18 4.41 11.38
C LEU A 536 -7.58 4.23 9.98
N SER A 537 -8.05 4.99 8.99
CA SER A 537 -7.47 4.97 7.63
C SER A 537 -6.17 5.78 7.53
N LEU A 538 -5.87 6.62 8.52
CA LEU A 538 -4.76 7.57 8.44
C LEU A 538 -3.39 6.90 8.34
N PRO A 539 -3.05 5.84 9.11
CA PRO A 539 -1.76 5.17 8.99
C PRO A 539 -1.47 4.73 7.55
N TRP A 540 -2.44 4.12 6.88
CA TRP A 540 -2.30 3.62 5.51
C TRP A 540 -2.23 4.74 4.46
N LEU A 541 -3.04 5.79 4.63
CA LEU A 541 -2.99 6.96 3.74
C LEU A 541 -1.64 7.70 3.86
N VAL A 542 -1.06 7.76 5.05
CA VAL A 542 0.27 8.37 5.26
C VAL A 542 1.37 7.51 4.63
N ILE A 543 1.28 6.18 4.74
CA ILE A 543 2.21 5.27 4.06
C ILE A 543 2.15 5.49 2.54
N LEU A 544 0.94 5.50 1.96
CA LEU A 544 0.75 5.78 0.53
C LEU A 544 1.33 7.14 0.13
N PHE A 545 1.04 8.19 0.90
CA PHE A 545 1.57 9.52 0.65
C PHE A 545 3.11 9.53 0.66
N GLY A 546 3.72 8.85 1.63
CA GLY A 546 5.17 8.66 1.68
C GLY A 546 5.73 7.96 0.44
N LEU A 547 5.02 6.94 -0.07
CA LEU A 547 5.39 6.24 -1.30
C LEU A 547 5.24 7.09 -2.56
N LEU A 548 4.26 7.98 -2.63
CA LEU A 548 4.08 8.91 -3.76
C LEU A 548 5.17 9.97 -3.84
N ILE A 549 5.77 10.34 -2.72
CA ILE A 549 6.85 11.33 -2.65
C ILE A 549 8.22 10.68 -2.77
N GLY A 550 8.39 9.47 -2.22
CA GLY A 550 9.68 8.81 -2.06
C GLY A 550 9.65 7.31 -2.34
N THR A 551 9.06 6.90 -3.47
CA THR A 551 9.16 5.51 -3.95
C THR A 551 10.63 5.12 -4.12
N PRO A 552 11.12 4.06 -3.43
CA PRO A 552 12.55 3.72 -3.48
C PRO A 552 13.01 3.26 -4.87
N VAL A 553 12.21 2.43 -5.54
CA VAL A 553 12.58 1.80 -6.83
C VAL A 553 11.45 1.98 -7.84
N TYR A 554 10.29 1.39 -7.57
CA TYR A 554 9.06 1.44 -8.36
C TYR A 554 7.86 1.14 -7.45
N ALA A 555 6.63 1.13 -7.99
CA ALA A 555 5.41 0.82 -7.23
C ALA A 555 5.36 -0.67 -6.87
N GLU A 556 6.22 -1.09 -5.95
CA GLU A 556 6.39 -2.47 -5.53
C GLU A 556 5.32 -2.88 -4.52
N PHE A 557 4.76 -4.09 -4.69
CA PHE A 557 3.66 -4.63 -3.89
C PHE A 557 3.99 -4.68 -2.39
N ARG A 558 5.22 -5.09 -2.02
CA ARG A 558 5.66 -5.18 -0.62
C ARG A 558 5.63 -3.83 0.11
N TYR A 559 5.90 -2.72 -0.60
CA TYR A 559 5.88 -1.39 0.04
C TYR A 559 4.48 -0.93 0.40
N ALA A 560 3.47 -1.37 -0.37
CA ALA A 560 2.07 -1.08 -0.14
C ALA A 560 1.34 -2.19 0.64
N TYR A 561 2.04 -3.25 1.04
CA TYR A 561 1.44 -4.36 1.79
C TYR A 561 0.67 -3.92 3.04
N PRO A 562 1.10 -2.90 3.83
CA PRO A 562 0.29 -2.40 4.93
C PRO A 562 -1.12 -1.95 4.50
N VAL A 563 -1.25 -1.35 3.31
CA VAL A 563 -2.53 -0.86 2.78
C VAL A 563 -3.45 -2.02 2.41
N MET A 564 -2.88 -3.15 2.01
CA MET A 564 -3.63 -4.35 1.62
C MET A 564 -4.10 -5.16 2.84
N LEU A 565 -3.51 -4.94 4.00
CA LEU A 565 -3.96 -5.53 5.27
C LEU A 565 -5.07 -4.71 5.94
N ALA A 566 -5.38 -3.52 5.40
CA ALA A 566 -6.30 -2.54 5.96
C ALA A 566 -7.77 -3.00 6.08
#